data_6b968c4931bff2b6f9870d106157fbba
#
_entry.id   6b968c4931bff2b6f9870d106157fbba
#
_cell.length_a   1.000
_cell.length_b   1.000
_cell.length_c   1.000
_cell.angle_alpha   90.00
_cell.angle_beta   90.00
_cell.angle_gamma   90.00
#
_symmetry.space_group_name_H-M   'P 1'
#
loop_
_entity.id
_entity.type
_entity.pdbx_description
1 polymer ?
#
loop_
_entity_poly.entity_id
_entity_poly.type
_entity_poly.pdbx_seq_one_letter_code
_entity_poly.pdbx_strand_id
1 'polypeptide(L)'
;LLEVEARSIVEGWISGRHKSPLRGFSVEFAEHREYAPGDDLRRLDWKVFGRTSKLHVKQFEQETNLTCQILVDASESMGFGTQCWQDHPELSYSKFDHAAVAAVSIAHLLLQSGDSVGLTLYGEEALSQVPASGKSDQLNTMLEVFSGGARNQKTRLAPVLESLAGKMSRRGIVLVFSDFLDNTDAVIQSIRLLVHRGHEVVAFHVLDPMELDLPLDGPVLFRGVEGDPNLDTDPATLKKDYLEKLEAWRAGIENNMTRMGMDYLLLRTDEKPGARLAAYLRGRAGRKLRNKQGGRS
;
A
#
# COMPACT_ATOMS: atom_id res chain seq x y z
N LEU A 1 11.67 -14.26 -9.43
CA LEU A 1 11.57 -12.96 -10.11
C LEU A 1 11.07 -11.89 -9.15
N LEU A 2 9.86 -12.01 -8.62
CA LEU A 2 9.20 -11.08 -7.71
C LEU A 2 10.09 -10.67 -6.53
N GLU A 3 10.74 -11.62 -5.86
CA GLU A 3 11.63 -11.35 -4.73
C GLU A 3 12.86 -10.53 -5.15
N VAL A 4 13.46 -10.85 -6.28
CA VAL A 4 14.67 -10.16 -6.79
C VAL A 4 14.35 -8.71 -7.11
N GLU A 5 13.23 -8.46 -7.78
CA GLU A 5 12.81 -7.11 -8.14
C GLU A 5 12.41 -6.31 -6.91
N ALA A 6 11.65 -6.89 -5.98
CA ALA A 6 11.30 -6.23 -4.72
C ALA A 6 12.53 -5.88 -3.87
N ARG A 7 13.53 -6.77 -3.78
CA ARG A 7 14.80 -6.49 -3.09
C ARG A 7 15.57 -5.37 -3.75
N SER A 8 15.69 -5.36 -5.09
CA SER A 8 16.36 -4.29 -5.84
C SER A 8 15.73 -2.91 -5.55
N ILE A 9 14.40 -2.84 -5.49
CA ILE A 9 13.68 -1.62 -5.13
C ILE A 9 14.04 -1.16 -3.72
N VAL A 10 14.05 -2.08 -2.75
CA VAL A 10 14.33 -1.78 -1.34
C VAL A 10 15.79 -1.37 -1.14
N GLU A 11 16.74 -2.05 -1.76
CA GLU A 11 18.16 -1.69 -1.69
C GLU A 11 18.42 -0.28 -2.23
N GLY A 12 17.75 0.09 -3.34
CA GLY A 12 17.76 1.47 -3.85
C GLY A 12 17.22 2.50 -2.86
N TRP A 13 16.32 2.10 -1.95
CA TRP A 13 15.79 2.98 -0.89
C TRP A 13 16.71 3.08 0.31
N ILE A 14 17.32 1.96 0.74
CA ILE A 14 18.21 1.91 1.91
C ILE A 14 19.48 2.70 1.65
N SER A 15 20.04 2.64 0.45
CA SER A 15 21.22 3.44 0.06
C SER A 15 20.97 4.95 0.17
N GLY A 16 19.70 5.40 0.11
CA GLY A 16 19.27 6.78 0.32
C GLY A 16 19.05 7.20 1.77
N ARG A 17 19.42 6.42 2.79
CA ARG A 17 19.27 6.72 4.24
C ARG A 17 17.87 7.16 4.69
N HIS A 18 16.83 6.46 4.32
CA HIS A 18 15.48 6.79 4.76
C HIS A 18 14.98 5.88 5.89
N LYS A 19 14.70 6.47 7.06
CA LYS A 19 13.95 5.81 8.15
C LYS A 19 12.51 5.59 7.67
N SER A 20 11.88 4.47 8.05
CA SER A 20 10.51 4.12 7.64
C SER A 20 9.54 5.30 7.78
N PRO A 21 8.88 5.75 6.70
CA PRO A 21 7.96 6.89 6.73
C PRO A 21 6.58 6.52 7.30
N LEU A 22 6.33 5.24 7.53
CA LEU A 22 5.08 4.73 8.11
C LEU A 22 5.10 4.71 9.64
N ARG A 23 6.17 5.23 10.28
CA ARG A 23 6.29 5.30 11.74
C ARG A 23 5.15 6.05 12.40
N GLY A 24 4.57 5.44 13.41
CA GLY A 24 3.71 6.15 14.34
C GLY A 24 3.04 5.26 15.36
N PHE A 25 3.06 5.53 16.61
CA PHE A 25 2.15 5.26 17.72
C PHE A 25 2.68 4.60 18.98
N SER A 26 3.85 4.03 19.06
CA SER A 26 4.42 3.64 20.34
C SER A 26 5.70 4.40 20.63
N VAL A 27 5.83 4.84 21.87
CA VAL A 27 7.02 5.52 22.39
C VAL A 27 7.50 4.65 23.53
N GLU A 28 8.52 3.82 23.29
CA GLU A 28 9.18 3.07 24.36
C GLU A 28 10.42 3.81 24.85
N PHE A 29 10.70 3.61 26.14
CA PHE A 29 11.89 4.14 26.77
C PHE A 29 13.13 3.41 26.22
N ALA A 30 14.05 4.15 25.56
CA ALA A 30 15.25 3.57 24.98
C ALA A 30 16.44 3.62 25.96
N GLU A 31 16.80 4.83 26.39
CA GLU A 31 17.96 5.03 27.25
C GLU A 31 17.90 6.35 28.00
N HIS A 32 18.80 6.51 28.98
CA HIS A 32 19.07 7.79 29.63
C HIS A 32 20.28 8.45 28.97
N ARG A 33 20.08 9.66 28.45
CA ARG A 33 21.17 10.53 27.99
C ARG A 33 21.38 11.65 29.00
N GLU A 34 22.63 12.05 29.23
CA GLU A 34 22.91 13.25 30.05
C GLU A 34 22.21 14.48 29.42
N TYR A 35 21.65 15.30 30.29
CA TYR A 35 20.97 16.54 29.91
C TYR A 35 21.96 17.50 29.25
N ALA A 36 21.56 18.09 28.14
CA ALA A 36 22.25 19.19 27.49
C ALA A 36 21.37 20.45 27.51
N PRO A 37 21.96 21.67 27.64
CA PRO A 37 21.20 22.90 27.56
C PRO A 37 20.35 22.99 26.29
N GLY A 38 19.02 23.18 26.46
CA GLY A 38 18.04 23.18 25.36
C GLY A 38 17.16 21.95 25.31
N ASP A 39 17.41 20.92 26.10
CA ASP A 39 16.52 19.76 26.22
C ASP A 39 15.23 20.11 26.98
N ASP A 40 14.14 19.42 26.64
CA ASP A 40 12.84 19.60 27.29
C ASP A 40 12.87 19.06 28.73
N LEU A 41 12.77 19.95 29.71
CA LEU A 41 12.80 19.67 31.15
C LEU A 41 11.70 18.68 31.59
N ARG A 42 10.61 18.54 30.84
CA ARG A 42 9.52 17.56 31.12
C ARG A 42 9.97 16.12 30.95
N ARG A 43 11.07 15.89 30.25
CA ARG A 43 11.66 14.58 30.00
C ARG A 43 12.79 14.21 30.95
N LEU A 44 13.09 15.06 31.94
CA LEU A 44 14.05 14.76 33.00
C LEU A 44 13.59 13.57 33.86
N ASP A 45 14.51 12.64 34.10
CA ASP A 45 14.24 11.55 35.04
C ASP A 45 14.67 11.92 36.44
N TRP A 46 13.72 12.42 37.22
CA TRP A 46 13.92 12.83 38.61
C TRP A 46 14.32 11.66 39.53
N LYS A 47 14.00 10.39 39.17
CA LYS A 47 14.42 9.22 39.93
C LYS A 47 15.92 8.93 39.75
N VAL A 48 16.44 9.10 38.53
CA VAL A 48 17.87 8.94 38.24
C VAL A 48 18.61 10.09 38.87
N PHE A 49 18.14 11.32 38.78
CA PHE A 49 18.72 12.47 39.43
C PHE A 49 18.88 12.26 40.96
N GLY A 50 17.82 11.76 41.63
CA GLY A 50 17.86 11.49 43.08
C GLY A 50 18.85 10.41 43.52
N ARG A 51 19.34 9.55 42.60
CA ARG A 51 20.33 8.52 42.89
C ARG A 51 21.75 8.89 42.49
N THR A 52 21.88 9.65 41.42
CA THR A 52 23.20 9.89 40.79
C THR A 52 23.64 11.34 40.87
N SER A 53 22.76 12.25 41.28
CA SER A 53 22.96 13.71 41.23
C SER A 53 23.30 14.26 39.83
N LYS A 54 23.05 13.48 38.77
CA LYS A 54 23.26 13.88 37.40
C LYS A 54 21.91 13.98 36.68
N LEU A 55 21.75 15.06 35.93
CA LEU A 55 20.54 15.26 35.11
C LEU A 55 20.54 14.36 33.88
N HIS A 56 19.59 13.49 33.78
CA HIS A 56 19.37 12.63 32.62
C HIS A 56 18.02 12.87 32.00
N VAL A 57 17.98 12.91 30.67
CA VAL A 57 16.75 13.00 29.89
C VAL A 57 16.39 11.60 29.40
N LYS A 58 15.14 11.22 29.59
CA LYS A 58 14.60 9.99 28.97
C LYS A 58 14.59 10.15 27.47
N GLN A 59 15.42 9.39 26.78
CA GLN A 59 15.28 9.17 25.34
C GLN A 59 14.27 8.05 25.12
N PHE A 60 13.31 8.33 24.26
CA PHE A 60 12.32 7.36 23.86
C PHE A 60 12.61 7.00 22.40
N GLU A 61 12.93 5.75 22.13
CA GLU A 61 12.83 5.23 20.78
C GLU A 61 11.36 4.97 20.47
N GLN A 62 10.92 5.40 19.32
CA GLN A 62 9.63 4.99 18.80
C GLN A 62 9.80 3.57 18.25
N GLU A 63 9.62 2.54 19.06
CA GLU A 63 9.30 1.23 18.54
C GLU A 63 7.91 1.31 17.92
N THR A 64 7.86 1.20 16.62
CA THR A 64 6.61 1.14 15.88
C THR A 64 6.16 -0.32 15.84
N ASN A 65 5.37 -0.76 16.79
CA ASN A 65 4.58 -2.00 16.67
C ASN A 65 3.37 -1.72 15.75
N LEU A 66 3.63 -1.17 14.58
CA LEU A 66 2.60 -0.91 13.60
C LEU A 66 2.13 -2.23 12.99
N THR A 67 0.82 -2.44 12.96
CA THR A 67 0.24 -3.55 12.20
C THR A 67 -0.19 -3.03 10.82
N CYS A 68 0.38 -3.59 9.77
CA CYS A 68 0.01 -3.33 8.40
C CYS A 68 -0.69 -4.56 7.81
N GLN A 69 -1.87 -4.36 7.22
CA GLN A 69 -2.57 -5.37 6.44
C GLN A 69 -2.51 -4.98 4.97
N ILE A 70 -1.95 -5.87 4.16
CA ILE A 70 -1.88 -5.71 2.71
C ILE A 70 -2.98 -6.56 2.09
N LEU A 71 -3.83 -5.94 1.29
CA LEU A 71 -4.85 -6.60 0.50
C LEU A 71 -4.46 -6.47 -0.97
N VAL A 72 -4.39 -7.59 -1.67
CA VAL A 72 -4.08 -7.61 -3.10
C VAL A 72 -5.19 -8.32 -3.83
N ASP A 73 -5.75 -7.63 -4.79
CA ASP A 73 -6.74 -8.16 -5.69
C ASP A 73 -6.10 -9.20 -6.60
N ALA A 74 -6.67 -10.39 -6.62
CA ALA A 74 -6.23 -11.52 -7.43
C ALA A 74 -7.34 -11.98 -8.40
N SER A 75 -8.27 -11.09 -8.76
CA SER A 75 -9.32 -11.32 -9.73
C SER A 75 -8.77 -11.55 -11.15
N GLU A 76 -9.63 -11.96 -12.05
CA GLU A 76 -9.27 -12.21 -13.44
C GLU A 76 -8.76 -10.94 -14.14
N SER A 77 -9.39 -9.79 -13.86
CA SER A 77 -8.98 -8.50 -14.43
C SER A 77 -7.56 -8.11 -14.05
N MET A 78 -7.10 -8.46 -12.84
CA MET A 78 -5.72 -8.23 -12.40
C MET A 78 -4.69 -9.11 -13.12
N GLY A 79 -5.12 -10.20 -13.76
CA GLY A 79 -4.28 -11.01 -14.64
C GLY A 79 -3.91 -10.33 -15.97
N PHE A 80 -4.58 -9.22 -16.32
CA PHE A 80 -4.28 -8.44 -17.51
C PHE A 80 -2.96 -7.68 -17.39
N GLY A 81 -2.21 -7.60 -18.49
CA GLY A 81 -1.01 -6.78 -18.59
C GLY A 81 -0.43 -6.82 -19.99
N THR A 82 0.14 -5.71 -20.43
CA THR A 82 0.80 -5.54 -21.73
C THR A 82 2.31 -5.42 -21.62
N GLN A 83 2.83 -5.48 -20.40
CA GLN A 83 4.26 -5.39 -20.11
C GLN A 83 4.89 -6.79 -20.02
N CYS A 84 6.21 -6.81 -20.01
CA CYS A 84 7.00 -8.02 -19.73
C CYS A 84 7.95 -7.75 -18.56
N TRP A 85 8.43 -8.82 -17.91
CA TRP A 85 9.46 -8.70 -16.90
C TRP A 85 10.75 -8.14 -17.52
N GLN A 86 11.40 -7.18 -16.85
CA GLN A 86 12.54 -6.45 -17.40
C GLN A 86 13.71 -7.40 -17.76
N ASP A 87 14.01 -8.37 -16.91
CA ASP A 87 15.09 -9.33 -17.10
C ASP A 87 14.64 -10.62 -17.80
N HIS A 88 13.33 -10.76 -18.07
CA HIS A 88 12.70 -11.91 -18.69
C HIS A 88 11.61 -11.46 -19.68
N PRO A 89 11.99 -10.88 -20.83
CA PRO A 89 11.04 -10.31 -21.78
C PRO A 89 10.10 -11.35 -22.43
N GLU A 90 10.40 -12.63 -22.27
CA GLU A 90 9.54 -13.75 -22.67
C GLU A 90 8.37 -14.00 -21.71
N LEU A 91 8.42 -13.43 -20.49
CA LEU A 91 7.37 -13.60 -19.50
C LEU A 91 6.50 -12.34 -19.40
N SER A 92 5.20 -12.53 -19.49
CA SER A 92 4.22 -11.44 -19.30
C SER A 92 4.27 -10.90 -17.88
N TYR A 93 4.00 -9.61 -17.74
CA TYR A 93 3.95 -8.87 -16.48
C TYR A 93 2.57 -8.24 -16.33
N SER A 94 1.77 -8.80 -15.44
CA SER A 94 0.38 -8.41 -15.23
C SER A 94 0.23 -7.29 -14.17
N LYS A 95 -0.97 -6.74 -14.07
CA LYS A 95 -1.34 -5.83 -12.96
C LYS A 95 -1.12 -6.51 -11.60
N PHE A 96 -1.44 -7.82 -11.51
CA PHE A 96 -1.20 -8.60 -10.29
C PHE A 96 0.29 -8.68 -9.95
N ASP A 97 1.17 -8.95 -10.94
CA ASP A 97 2.62 -8.99 -10.71
C ASP A 97 3.13 -7.63 -10.22
N HIS A 98 2.65 -6.54 -10.82
CA HIS A 98 3.00 -5.18 -10.44
C HIS A 98 2.57 -4.87 -9.00
N ALA A 99 1.34 -5.23 -8.63
CA ALA A 99 0.82 -5.11 -7.27
C ALA A 99 1.63 -5.94 -6.27
N ALA A 100 1.99 -7.18 -6.64
CA ALA A 100 2.77 -8.09 -5.82
C ALA A 100 4.18 -7.54 -5.55
N VAL A 101 4.89 -7.04 -6.58
CA VAL A 101 6.21 -6.39 -6.43
C VAL A 101 6.12 -5.20 -5.49
N ALA A 102 5.12 -4.33 -5.68
CA ALA A 102 4.91 -3.17 -4.83
C ALA A 102 4.60 -3.56 -3.37
N ALA A 103 3.70 -4.53 -3.18
CA ALA A 103 3.29 -5.04 -1.87
C ALA A 103 4.46 -5.66 -1.10
N VAL A 104 5.24 -6.54 -1.76
CA VAL A 104 6.42 -7.19 -1.15
C VAL A 104 7.50 -6.17 -0.81
N SER A 105 7.71 -5.16 -1.67
CA SER A 105 8.68 -4.08 -1.39
C SER A 105 8.32 -3.29 -0.14
N ILE A 106 7.04 -2.94 0.03
CA ILE A 106 6.56 -2.25 1.23
C ILE A 106 6.63 -3.18 2.45
N ALA A 107 6.21 -4.44 2.31
CA ALA A 107 6.28 -5.44 3.38
C ALA A 107 7.72 -5.59 3.91
N HIS A 108 8.69 -5.71 3.01
CA HIS A 108 10.11 -5.82 3.37
C HIS A 108 10.60 -4.62 4.19
N LEU A 109 10.26 -3.39 3.76
CA LEU A 109 10.62 -2.17 4.52
C LEU A 109 10.00 -2.12 5.91
N LEU A 110 8.73 -2.51 6.03
CA LEU A 110 8.02 -2.53 7.31
C LEU A 110 8.61 -3.57 8.26
N LEU A 111 8.86 -4.79 7.77
CA LEU A 111 9.48 -5.87 8.54
C LEU A 111 10.89 -5.49 9.00
N GLN A 112 11.70 -4.84 8.16
CA GLN A 112 13.01 -4.31 8.56
C GLN A 112 12.92 -3.21 9.62
N SER A 113 11.78 -2.53 9.70
CA SER A 113 11.52 -1.49 10.72
C SER A 113 10.95 -2.05 12.03
N GLY A 114 10.79 -3.38 12.14
CA GLY A 114 10.22 -4.05 13.31
C GLY A 114 8.68 -4.05 13.33
N ASP A 115 8.03 -3.65 12.24
CA ASP A 115 6.57 -3.64 12.14
C ASP A 115 6.02 -5.04 11.80
N SER A 116 4.74 -5.27 12.09
CA SER A 116 4.03 -6.52 11.76
C SER A 116 3.25 -6.36 10.46
N VAL A 117 3.43 -7.27 9.52
CA VAL A 117 2.77 -7.23 8.21
C VAL A 117 1.98 -8.50 7.98
N GLY A 118 0.71 -8.36 7.56
CA GLY A 118 -0.16 -9.43 7.07
C GLY A 118 -0.50 -9.23 5.60
N LEU A 119 -0.90 -10.32 4.93
CA LEU A 119 -1.31 -10.32 3.54
C LEU A 119 -2.66 -11.03 3.40
N THR A 120 -3.53 -10.50 2.55
CA THR A 120 -4.73 -11.18 2.07
C THR A 120 -4.79 -11.04 0.55
N LEU A 121 -4.77 -12.16 -0.16
CA LEU A 121 -5.20 -12.21 -1.56
C LEU A 121 -6.71 -12.42 -1.58
N TYR A 122 -7.40 -11.69 -2.43
CA TYR A 122 -8.85 -11.79 -2.55
C TYR A 122 -9.33 -11.76 -4.00
N GLY A 123 -10.50 -12.32 -4.25
CA GLY A 123 -11.35 -12.21 -5.42
C GLY A 123 -12.77 -11.92 -4.94
N GLU A 124 -13.71 -12.84 -5.13
CA GLU A 124 -15.07 -12.72 -4.55
C GLU A 124 -15.03 -12.80 -3.02
N GLU A 125 -14.05 -13.51 -2.48
CA GLU A 125 -13.78 -13.66 -1.05
C GLU A 125 -12.27 -13.73 -0.81
N ALA A 126 -11.85 -13.86 0.45
CA ALA A 126 -10.46 -14.03 0.79
C ALA A 126 -9.94 -15.41 0.34
N LEU A 127 -9.02 -15.43 -0.61
CA LEU A 127 -8.44 -16.63 -1.21
C LEU A 127 -7.31 -17.21 -0.36
N SER A 128 -6.43 -16.35 0.13
CA SER A 128 -5.28 -16.72 0.96
C SER A 128 -5.02 -15.63 1.99
N GLN A 129 -4.74 -16.02 3.22
CA GLN A 129 -4.47 -15.07 4.30
C GLN A 129 -3.19 -15.44 5.04
N VAL A 130 -2.28 -14.49 5.17
CA VAL A 130 -1.11 -14.56 6.03
C VAL A 130 -1.36 -13.60 7.20
N PRO A 131 -1.53 -14.09 8.43
CA PRO A 131 -1.72 -13.24 9.60
C PRO A 131 -0.56 -12.26 9.78
N ALA A 132 -0.85 -11.07 10.32
CA ALA A 132 0.20 -10.08 10.56
C ALA A 132 1.22 -10.60 11.59
N SER A 133 2.49 -10.54 11.22
CA SER A 133 3.62 -10.97 12.03
C SER A 133 4.87 -10.15 11.69
N GLY A 134 5.75 -9.96 12.65
CA GLY A 134 7.09 -9.36 12.46
C GLY A 134 8.21 -10.41 12.42
N LYS A 135 7.89 -11.69 12.25
CA LYS A 135 8.89 -12.78 12.21
C LYS A 135 9.74 -12.69 10.93
N SER A 136 10.95 -13.21 11.01
CA SER A 136 11.93 -13.20 9.92
C SER A 136 11.51 -13.99 8.66
N ASP A 137 10.65 -14.99 8.82
CA ASP A 137 10.13 -15.84 7.75
C ASP A 137 8.87 -15.26 7.06
N GLN A 138 8.31 -14.18 7.61
CA GLN A 138 7.06 -13.59 7.14
C GLN A 138 7.08 -13.24 5.65
N LEU A 139 8.20 -12.68 5.18
CA LEU A 139 8.33 -12.29 3.78
C LEU A 139 8.29 -13.51 2.85
N ASN A 140 8.95 -14.60 3.22
CA ASN A 140 8.95 -15.84 2.44
C ASN A 140 7.55 -16.44 2.36
N THR A 141 6.82 -16.46 3.49
CA THR A 141 5.42 -16.90 3.52
C THR A 141 4.53 -16.07 2.58
N MET A 142 4.74 -14.76 2.51
CA MET A 142 4.01 -13.89 1.58
C MET A 142 4.37 -14.19 0.12
N LEU A 143 5.66 -14.42 -0.18
CA LEU A 143 6.12 -14.77 -1.53
C LEU A 143 5.52 -16.09 -2.03
N GLU A 144 5.42 -17.10 -1.17
CA GLU A 144 4.77 -18.37 -1.48
C GLU A 144 3.30 -18.17 -1.87
N VAL A 145 2.58 -17.31 -1.14
CA VAL A 145 1.17 -16.98 -1.44
C VAL A 145 1.04 -16.28 -2.79
N PHE A 146 1.93 -15.36 -3.13
CA PHE A 146 1.94 -14.68 -4.42
C PHE A 146 2.25 -15.60 -5.61
N SER A 147 2.97 -16.70 -5.40
CA SER A 147 3.31 -17.66 -6.46
C SER A 147 2.09 -18.29 -7.14
N GLY A 148 0.93 -18.22 -6.49
CA GLY A 148 -0.34 -18.71 -7.03
C GLY A 148 -0.91 -17.87 -8.19
N GLY A 149 -0.40 -16.65 -8.41
CA GLY A 149 -0.86 -15.74 -9.47
C GLY A 149 -2.30 -15.22 -9.30
N ALA A 150 -2.76 -14.45 -10.28
CA ALA A 150 -4.16 -14.04 -10.38
C ALA A 150 -5.08 -15.25 -10.60
N ARG A 151 -6.33 -15.14 -10.17
CA ARG A 151 -7.34 -16.20 -10.25
C ARG A 151 -8.43 -15.82 -11.24
N ASN A 152 -9.00 -16.81 -11.88
CA ASN A 152 -10.16 -16.61 -12.76
C ASN A 152 -11.44 -16.45 -11.91
N GLN A 153 -11.59 -15.31 -11.24
CA GLN A 153 -12.71 -14.96 -10.35
C GLN A 153 -13.00 -13.47 -10.45
N LYS A 154 -14.24 -13.09 -10.14
CA LYS A 154 -14.63 -11.69 -9.99
C LYS A 154 -14.01 -11.07 -8.75
N THR A 155 -13.96 -9.75 -8.73
CA THR A 155 -13.53 -8.99 -7.54
C THR A 155 -14.74 -8.60 -6.68
N ARG A 156 -14.58 -8.69 -5.36
CA ARG A 156 -15.51 -8.17 -4.35
C ARG A 156 -14.75 -7.65 -3.14
N LEU A 157 -14.26 -6.44 -3.24
CA LEU A 157 -13.42 -5.84 -2.20
C LEU A 157 -14.21 -5.48 -0.92
N ALA A 158 -15.44 -5.01 -1.06
CA ALA A 158 -16.21 -4.50 0.09
C ALA A 158 -16.41 -5.54 1.21
N PRO A 159 -16.86 -6.79 0.97
CA PRO A 159 -16.96 -7.81 2.04
C PRO A 159 -15.62 -8.15 2.69
N VAL A 160 -14.53 -8.11 1.93
CA VAL A 160 -13.18 -8.38 2.45
C VAL A 160 -12.74 -7.27 3.42
N LEU A 161 -12.97 -6.01 3.08
CA LEU A 161 -12.71 -4.86 3.96
C LEU A 161 -13.55 -4.91 5.23
N GLU A 162 -14.83 -5.26 5.14
CA GLU A 162 -15.74 -5.41 6.30
C GLU A 162 -15.26 -6.53 7.23
N SER A 163 -14.91 -7.68 6.67
CA SER A 163 -14.34 -8.80 7.44
C SER A 163 -13.05 -8.40 8.14
N LEU A 164 -12.16 -7.70 7.42
CA LEU A 164 -10.92 -7.20 7.98
C LEU A 164 -11.18 -6.20 9.12
N ALA A 165 -12.10 -5.26 8.93
CA ALA A 165 -12.49 -4.32 9.95
C ALA A 165 -12.99 -5.01 11.23
N GLY A 166 -13.66 -6.16 11.11
CA GLY A 166 -14.08 -6.99 12.24
C GLY A 166 -12.93 -7.66 12.99
N LYS A 167 -11.86 -8.02 12.28
CA LYS A 167 -10.70 -8.76 12.82
C LYS A 167 -9.62 -7.86 13.42
N MET A 168 -9.47 -6.65 12.92
CA MET A 168 -8.45 -5.71 13.42
C MET A 168 -8.87 -5.07 14.75
N SER A 169 -8.28 -5.53 15.84
CA SER A 169 -8.56 -5.02 17.20
C SER A 169 -7.77 -3.76 17.57
N ARG A 170 -6.65 -3.50 16.90
CA ARG A 170 -5.77 -2.34 17.14
C ARG A 170 -5.69 -1.49 15.89
N ARG A 171 -5.46 -0.18 16.08
CA ARG A 171 -5.21 0.75 14.98
C ARG A 171 -4.04 0.26 14.14
N GLY A 172 -4.19 0.33 12.82
CA GLY A 172 -3.17 -0.12 11.87
C GLY A 172 -3.34 0.56 10.52
N ILE A 173 -2.52 0.15 9.57
CA ILE A 173 -2.59 0.60 8.19
C ILE A 173 -3.13 -0.53 7.33
N VAL A 174 -4.02 -0.21 6.42
CA VAL A 174 -4.53 -1.12 5.40
C VAL A 174 -4.07 -0.59 4.03
N LEU A 175 -3.31 -1.39 3.31
CA LEU A 175 -2.86 -1.10 1.95
C LEU A 175 -3.69 -1.95 1.00
N VAL A 176 -4.38 -1.33 0.07
CA VAL A 176 -5.24 -2.01 -0.91
C VAL A 176 -4.65 -1.84 -2.29
N PHE A 177 -4.34 -2.95 -2.97
CA PHE A 177 -3.88 -2.99 -4.35
C PHE A 177 -4.96 -3.63 -5.21
N SER A 178 -5.57 -2.87 -6.11
CA SER A 178 -6.64 -3.31 -7.00
C SER A 178 -6.74 -2.38 -8.20
N ASP A 179 -7.39 -2.83 -9.26
CA ASP A 179 -7.88 -1.95 -10.33
C ASP A 179 -9.25 -1.33 -9.99
N PHE A 180 -9.82 -1.66 -8.83
CA PHE A 180 -11.10 -1.14 -8.32
C PHE A 180 -12.28 -1.31 -9.30
N LEU A 181 -12.22 -2.26 -10.22
CA LEU A 181 -13.32 -2.62 -11.12
C LEU A 181 -14.41 -3.37 -10.35
N ASP A 182 -14.99 -2.74 -9.34
CA ASP A 182 -16.01 -3.26 -8.42
C ASP A 182 -17.06 -2.20 -8.14
N ASN A 183 -18.07 -2.53 -7.35
CA ASN A 183 -19.04 -1.56 -6.86
C ASN A 183 -18.37 -0.48 -6.01
N THR A 184 -18.00 0.62 -6.64
CA THR A 184 -17.25 1.71 -6.03
C THR A 184 -17.92 2.25 -4.77
N ASP A 185 -19.25 2.37 -4.74
CA ASP A 185 -19.97 2.90 -3.58
C ASP A 185 -19.88 1.97 -2.38
N ALA A 186 -20.02 0.65 -2.59
CA ALA A 186 -19.85 -0.35 -1.53
C ALA A 186 -18.42 -0.34 -0.99
N VAL A 187 -17.42 -0.27 -1.87
CA VAL A 187 -15.99 -0.18 -1.49
C VAL A 187 -15.73 1.07 -0.65
N ILE A 188 -16.21 2.23 -1.06
CA ILE A 188 -16.05 3.49 -0.32
C ILE A 188 -16.72 3.43 1.05
N GLN A 189 -17.90 2.80 1.17
CA GLN A 189 -18.56 2.61 2.47
C GLN A 189 -17.75 1.71 3.40
N SER A 190 -17.20 0.62 2.89
CA SER A 190 -16.36 -0.30 3.67
C SER A 190 -15.04 0.35 4.10
N ILE A 191 -14.44 1.20 3.25
CA ILE A 191 -13.28 2.02 3.63
C ILE A 191 -13.66 3.00 4.75
N ARG A 192 -14.82 3.66 4.68
CA ARG A 192 -15.30 4.54 5.76
C ARG A 192 -15.42 3.82 7.10
N LEU A 193 -15.85 2.56 7.09
CA LEU A 193 -15.92 1.75 8.30
C LEU A 193 -14.53 1.55 8.93
N LEU A 194 -13.51 1.25 8.13
CA LEU A 194 -12.11 1.13 8.59
C LEU A 194 -11.60 2.45 9.17
N VAL A 195 -11.83 3.56 8.48
CA VAL A 195 -11.44 4.91 8.92
C VAL A 195 -12.13 5.27 10.24
N HIS A 196 -13.43 5.00 10.38
CA HIS A 196 -14.19 5.25 11.61
C HIS A 196 -13.64 4.44 12.80
N ARG A 197 -13.11 3.24 12.56
CA ARG A 197 -12.42 2.42 13.57
C ARG A 197 -10.98 2.89 13.86
N GLY A 198 -10.53 3.94 13.18
CA GLY A 198 -9.22 4.57 13.39
C GLY A 198 -8.09 3.94 12.60
N HIS A 199 -8.38 3.12 11.58
CA HIS A 199 -7.36 2.61 10.67
C HIS A 199 -7.06 3.65 9.59
N GLU A 200 -5.80 3.67 9.15
CA GLU A 200 -5.41 4.40 7.94
C GLU A 200 -5.57 3.48 6.72
N VAL A 201 -6.09 3.99 5.62
CA VAL A 201 -6.22 3.23 4.37
C VAL A 201 -5.43 3.93 3.27
N VAL A 202 -4.69 3.16 2.50
CA VAL A 202 -3.99 3.64 1.30
C VAL A 202 -4.46 2.80 0.12
N ALA A 203 -5.04 3.44 -0.88
CA ALA A 203 -5.46 2.80 -2.12
C ALA A 203 -4.35 2.92 -3.17
N PHE A 204 -3.85 1.79 -3.62
CA PHE A 204 -2.96 1.67 -4.78
C PHE A 204 -3.80 1.17 -5.96
N HIS A 205 -4.16 2.10 -6.84
CA HIS A 205 -4.94 1.82 -8.03
C HIS A 205 -4.01 1.37 -9.15
N VAL A 206 -4.07 0.10 -9.52
CA VAL A 206 -3.15 -0.52 -10.48
C VAL A 206 -3.82 -0.60 -11.84
N LEU A 207 -3.27 0.12 -12.83
CA LEU A 207 -3.79 0.14 -14.19
C LEU A 207 -2.68 -0.06 -15.21
N ASP A 208 -3.02 -0.73 -16.31
CA ASP A 208 -2.12 -0.91 -17.43
C ASP A 208 -2.20 0.28 -18.40
N PRO A 209 -1.10 0.66 -19.12
CA PRO A 209 -1.14 1.70 -20.13
C PRO A 209 -2.21 1.49 -21.21
N MET A 210 -2.49 0.23 -21.54
CA MET A 210 -3.55 -0.11 -22.48
C MET A 210 -4.92 0.36 -22.01
N GLU A 211 -5.19 0.25 -20.70
CA GLU A 211 -6.43 0.75 -20.09
C GLU A 211 -6.44 2.27 -20.00
N LEU A 212 -5.29 2.89 -19.66
CA LEU A 212 -5.19 4.32 -19.42
C LEU A 212 -5.17 5.17 -20.69
N ASP A 213 -4.54 4.68 -21.76
CA ASP A 213 -4.22 5.46 -22.95
C ASP A 213 -4.97 4.95 -24.19
N LEU A 214 -5.49 3.72 -24.14
CA LEU A 214 -6.14 2.99 -25.25
C LEU A 214 -5.42 3.21 -26.59
N PRO A 215 -4.14 2.81 -26.72
CA PRO A 215 -3.29 3.08 -27.89
C PRO A 215 -3.54 2.07 -29.02
N LEU A 216 -4.81 1.84 -29.36
CA LEU A 216 -5.25 0.89 -30.37
C LEU A 216 -5.83 1.64 -31.57
N ASP A 217 -5.50 1.12 -32.76
CA ASP A 217 -6.00 1.63 -34.04
C ASP A 217 -6.65 0.47 -34.85
N GLY A 218 -7.75 0.82 -35.54
CA GLY A 218 -8.50 -0.10 -36.36
C GLY A 218 -9.39 -1.09 -35.58
N PRO A 219 -10.15 -1.97 -36.28
CA PRO A 219 -11.11 -2.87 -35.64
C PRO A 219 -10.45 -3.84 -34.66
N VAL A 220 -10.94 -3.93 -33.43
CA VAL A 220 -10.44 -4.78 -32.37
C VAL A 220 -11.58 -5.51 -31.67
N LEU A 221 -11.38 -6.78 -31.40
CA LEU A 221 -12.26 -7.59 -30.57
C LEU A 221 -11.79 -7.50 -29.11
N PHE A 222 -12.49 -6.71 -28.28
CA PHE A 222 -12.32 -6.74 -26.84
C PHE A 222 -12.99 -7.99 -26.28
N ARG A 223 -12.20 -8.81 -25.57
CA ARG A 223 -12.74 -9.97 -24.86
C ARG A 223 -13.14 -9.58 -23.47
N GLY A 224 -14.39 -9.79 -23.13
CA GLY A 224 -14.89 -9.58 -21.77
C GLY A 224 -14.19 -10.51 -20.78
N VAL A 225 -13.79 -9.97 -19.64
CA VAL A 225 -13.30 -10.72 -18.48
C VAL A 225 -14.44 -10.80 -17.45
N GLU A 226 -14.31 -11.71 -16.47
CA GLU A 226 -15.30 -11.84 -15.38
C GLU A 226 -16.74 -12.11 -15.84
N GLY A 227 -16.91 -12.64 -17.08
CA GLY A 227 -18.22 -12.96 -17.66
C GLY A 227 -18.88 -11.82 -18.42
N ASP A 228 -18.16 -10.73 -18.67
CA ASP A 228 -18.63 -9.65 -19.53
C ASP A 228 -18.71 -10.07 -21.00
N PRO A 229 -19.62 -9.47 -21.81
CA PRO A 229 -19.71 -9.77 -23.23
C PRO A 229 -18.50 -9.26 -24.01
N ASN A 230 -18.16 -9.96 -25.10
CA ASN A 230 -17.17 -9.47 -26.05
C ASN A 230 -17.72 -8.26 -26.81
N LEU A 231 -16.85 -7.30 -27.13
CA LEU A 231 -17.17 -6.10 -27.91
C LEU A 231 -16.27 -6.02 -29.13
N ASP A 232 -16.88 -6.11 -30.32
CA ASP A 232 -16.19 -5.89 -31.59
C ASP A 232 -16.44 -4.43 -32.02
N THR A 233 -15.38 -3.63 -32.08
CA THR A 233 -15.51 -2.20 -32.36
C THR A 233 -14.16 -1.61 -32.82
N ASP A 234 -14.26 -0.42 -33.41
CA ASP A 234 -13.07 0.41 -33.67
C ASP A 234 -12.81 1.34 -32.45
N PRO A 235 -11.69 1.14 -31.74
CA PRO A 235 -11.34 1.97 -30.59
C PRO A 235 -11.37 3.47 -30.88
N ALA A 236 -11.00 3.91 -32.09
CA ALA A 236 -10.98 5.32 -32.45
C ALA A 236 -12.35 6.00 -32.27
N THR A 237 -13.45 5.25 -32.42
CA THR A 237 -14.80 5.78 -32.24
C THR A 237 -15.21 5.95 -30.77
N LEU A 238 -14.62 5.17 -29.87
CA LEU A 238 -14.98 5.10 -28.46
C LEU A 238 -13.95 5.77 -27.55
N LYS A 239 -12.72 5.96 -28.04
CA LYS A 239 -11.56 6.38 -27.24
C LYS A 239 -11.83 7.61 -26.40
N LYS A 240 -12.40 8.66 -26.99
CA LYS A 240 -12.67 9.90 -26.27
C LYS A 240 -13.63 9.68 -25.11
N ASP A 241 -14.76 9.07 -25.37
CA ASP A 241 -15.80 8.81 -24.36
C ASP A 241 -15.32 7.85 -23.27
N TYR A 242 -14.51 6.85 -23.67
CA TYR A 242 -13.89 5.91 -22.75
C TYR A 242 -12.94 6.64 -21.79
N LEU A 243 -12.00 7.44 -22.31
CA LEU A 243 -11.02 8.15 -21.49
C LEU A 243 -11.67 9.18 -20.57
N GLU A 244 -12.71 9.90 -21.04
CA GLU A 244 -13.47 10.81 -20.19
C GLU A 244 -14.18 10.09 -19.04
N LYS A 245 -14.79 8.93 -19.28
CA LYS A 245 -15.44 8.11 -18.27
C LYS A 245 -14.44 7.50 -17.29
N LEU A 246 -13.32 6.98 -17.80
CA LEU A 246 -12.25 6.42 -16.98
C LEU A 246 -11.67 7.46 -16.02
N GLU A 247 -11.39 8.67 -16.54
CA GLU A 247 -10.86 9.76 -15.73
C GLU A 247 -11.87 10.22 -14.67
N ALA A 248 -13.15 10.37 -15.04
CA ALA A 248 -14.21 10.76 -14.11
C ALA A 248 -14.37 9.72 -12.98
N TRP A 249 -14.34 8.44 -13.32
CA TRP A 249 -14.44 7.34 -12.36
C TRP A 249 -13.23 7.31 -11.42
N ARG A 250 -12.03 7.39 -11.97
CA ARG A 250 -10.78 7.42 -11.22
C ARG A 250 -10.71 8.62 -10.28
N ALA A 251 -11.04 9.81 -10.79
CA ALA A 251 -11.13 11.04 -9.99
C ALA A 251 -12.21 10.92 -8.89
N GLY A 252 -13.29 10.22 -9.13
CA GLY A 252 -14.32 9.91 -8.14
C GLY A 252 -13.77 9.13 -6.94
N ILE A 253 -12.98 8.09 -7.20
CA ILE A 253 -12.31 7.29 -6.15
C ILE A 253 -11.32 8.18 -5.38
N GLU A 254 -10.41 8.87 -6.08
CA GLU A 254 -9.40 9.73 -5.49
C GLU A 254 -10.01 10.82 -4.60
N ASN A 255 -11.05 11.50 -5.08
CA ASN A 255 -11.75 12.52 -4.32
C ASN A 255 -12.41 11.96 -3.04
N ASN A 256 -13.03 10.78 -3.11
CA ASN A 256 -13.60 10.14 -1.93
C ASN A 256 -12.52 9.78 -0.91
N MET A 257 -11.38 9.21 -1.34
CA MET A 257 -10.24 8.90 -0.47
C MET A 257 -9.69 10.17 0.20
N THR A 258 -9.45 11.21 -0.59
CA THR A 258 -8.92 12.50 -0.09
C THR A 258 -9.86 13.15 0.93
N ARG A 259 -11.17 13.15 0.69
CA ARG A 259 -12.17 13.68 1.64
C ARG A 259 -12.19 12.96 2.98
N MET A 260 -11.83 11.69 2.99
CA MET A 260 -11.68 10.89 4.22
C MET A 260 -10.29 11.05 4.87
N GLY A 261 -9.40 11.87 4.30
CA GLY A 261 -8.02 12.02 4.76
C GLY A 261 -7.13 10.80 4.46
N MET A 262 -7.55 9.96 3.50
CA MET A 262 -6.84 8.76 3.08
C MET A 262 -5.98 9.05 1.85
N ASP A 263 -4.95 8.24 1.65
CA ASP A 263 -4.06 8.37 0.51
C ASP A 263 -4.55 7.50 -0.67
N TYR A 264 -4.43 8.04 -1.88
CA TYR A 264 -4.66 7.35 -3.15
C TYR A 264 -3.45 7.50 -4.05
N LEU A 265 -3.03 6.42 -4.69
CA LEU A 265 -1.93 6.40 -5.65
C LEU A 265 -2.30 5.57 -6.87
N LEU A 266 -2.14 6.18 -8.05
CA LEU A 266 -2.16 5.43 -9.30
C LEU A 266 -0.78 4.75 -9.50
N LEU A 267 -0.79 3.44 -9.72
CA LEU A 267 0.35 2.64 -10.14
C LEU A 267 0.13 2.18 -11.59
N ARG A 268 0.96 2.70 -12.49
CA ARG A 268 0.98 2.28 -13.91
C ARG A 268 1.94 1.10 -14.04
N THR A 269 1.54 0.06 -14.79
CA THR A 269 2.38 -1.13 -14.96
C THR A 269 3.64 -0.89 -15.80
N ASP A 270 3.69 0.18 -16.61
CA ASP A 270 4.87 0.61 -17.38
C ASP A 270 5.87 1.45 -16.57
N GLU A 271 5.52 1.86 -15.35
CA GLU A 271 6.40 2.58 -14.45
C GLU A 271 7.01 1.62 -13.41
N LYS A 272 8.28 1.85 -13.01
CA LYS A 272 8.87 1.08 -11.91
C LYS A 272 8.15 1.40 -10.59
N PRO A 273 7.54 0.41 -9.91
CA PRO A 273 6.76 0.68 -8.69
C PRO A 273 7.63 1.33 -7.61
N GLY A 274 8.93 1.01 -7.54
CA GLY A 274 9.87 1.59 -6.58
C GLY A 274 9.97 3.11 -6.63
N ALA A 275 9.99 3.71 -7.81
CA ALA A 275 10.07 5.16 -7.95
C ALA A 275 8.81 5.87 -7.40
N ARG A 276 7.64 5.33 -7.73
CA ARG A 276 6.34 5.85 -7.25
C ARG A 276 6.18 5.68 -5.75
N LEU A 277 6.50 4.50 -5.23
CA LEU A 277 6.45 4.22 -3.80
C LEU A 277 7.43 5.10 -3.02
N ALA A 278 8.66 5.29 -3.52
CA ALA A 278 9.65 6.18 -2.89
C ALA A 278 9.17 7.64 -2.85
N ALA A 279 8.56 8.14 -3.92
CA ALA A 279 7.99 9.49 -3.97
C ALA A 279 6.85 9.64 -2.95
N TYR A 280 5.94 8.68 -2.89
CA TYR A 280 4.86 8.63 -1.91
C TYR A 280 5.37 8.64 -0.46
N LEU A 281 6.30 7.75 -0.14
CA LEU A 281 6.82 7.61 1.20
C LEU A 281 7.56 8.89 1.66
N ARG A 282 8.33 9.54 0.76
CA ARG A 282 8.95 10.86 1.04
C ARG A 282 7.90 11.96 1.29
N GLY A 283 6.87 12.04 0.44
CA GLY A 283 5.78 13.01 0.58
C GLY A 283 5.01 12.85 1.89
N ARG A 284 4.76 11.61 2.31
CA ARG A 284 4.08 11.28 3.56
C ARG A 284 4.91 11.69 4.79
N ALA A 285 6.21 11.44 4.78
CA ALA A 285 7.12 11.88 5.85
C ALA A 285 7.10 13.40 6.01
N GLY A 286 7.11 14.16 4.92
CA GLY A 286 7.06 15.62 4.92
C GLY A 286 5.73 16.19 5.44
N ARG A 287 4.59 15.55 5.14
CA ARG A 287 3.27 15.95 5.66
C ARG A 287 3.16 15.78 7.18
N LYS A 288 3.65 14.66 7.73
CA LYS A 288 3.64 14.41 9.18
C LYS A 288 4.51 15.40 9.97
N LEU A 289 5.62 15.84 9.40
CA LEU A 289 6.49 16.87 10.04
C LEU A 289 5.80 18.23 10.10
N ARG A 290 5.11 18.67 9.05
CA ARG A 290 4.38 19.95 9.02
C ARG A 290 3.20 19.98 10.00
N ASN A 291 2.44 18.89 10.11
CA ASN A 291 1.31 18.80 11.04
C ASN A 291 1.77 18.78 12.52
N LYS A 292 2.99 18.30 12.84
CA LYS A 292 3.55 18.40 14.18
C LYS A 292 4.01 19.81 14.54
N GLN A 293 4.35 20.65 13.58
CA GLN A 293 4.77 22.06 13.81
C GLN A 293 3.58 23.03 13.85
N GLY A 294 2.51 22.76 13.10
CA GLY A 294 1.29 23.59 13.08
C GLY A 294 0.35 23.41 14.27
N GLY A 295 0.49 22.37 15.06
CA GLY A 295 -0.30 22.14 16.30
C GLY A 295 0.31 22.73 17.58
N ARG A 296 1.26 23.67 17.44
CA ARG A 296 1.95 24.35 18.55
C ARG A 296 1.67 25.86 18.61
N SER A 297 0.65 26.35 17.92
CA SER A 297 0.17 27.74 18.06
C SER A 297 -1.15 27.80 18.82
#